data_07ba740213891bcca709eeb47ed37bdf
#
_entry.id   07ba740213891bcca709eeb47ed37bdf
#
_cell.length_a   1.000
_cell.length_b   1.000
_cell.length_c   1.000
_cell.angle_alpha   90.00
_cell.angle_beta   90.00
_cell.angle_gamma   90.00
#
_symmetry.space_group_name_H-M   'P 1'
#
loop_
_entity.id
_entity.type
_entity.pdbx_description
1 polymer ?
#
loop_
_entity_poly.entity_id
_entity_poly.type
_entity_poly.pdbx_seq_one_letter_code
_entity_poly.pdbx_strand_id
1 'polypeptide(L)'
;MQLYIEGYRSHNKELYRAIGSAALDYSEILLGKRMAKNISLDIKLTNNLKKKEKAYGYCHIIDDNLNKPREFCIELDASMKYSFDQILIWLGHEMVHLKQFVRGELFDYEFGKSQWKSRVYNVARIAHDDQP
;
A
#
# COMPACT_ATOMS: atom_id res chain seq x y z
N MET A 1 10.94 -10.42 -1.95
CA MET A 1 10.59 -9.04 -1.62
C MET A 1 11.53 -8.48 -0.56
N GLN A 2 12.02 -7.29 -0.79
CA GLN A 2 12.71 -6.53 0.24
C GLN A 2 11.66 -5.69 0.96
N LEU A 3 11.52 -5.90 2.25
CA LEU A 3 10.44 -5.30 3.02
C LEU A 3 11.01 -4.55 4.22
N TYR A 4 10.61 -3.29 4.38
CA TYR A 4 10.94 -2.46 5.53
C TYR A 4 9.68 -1.93 6.14
N ILE A 5 9.57 -2.00 7.47
CA ILE A 5 8.42 -1.48 8.21
C ILE A 5 8.93 -0.53 9.25
N GLU A 6 8.42 0.70 9.26
CA GLU A 6 8.84 1.73 10.21
C GLU A 6 7.69 2.63 10.62
N GLY A 7 7.93 3.45 11.62
CA GLY A 7 7.02 4.51 12.00
C GLY A 7 6.42 4.32 13.38
N TYR A 8 5.19 4.79 13.54
CA TYR A 8 4.51 4.85 14.83
C TYR A 8 4.22 3.46 15.39
N ARG A 9 4.70 3.20 16.59
CA ARG A 9 4.54 1.92 17.28
C ARG A 9 3.38 1.98 18.27
N SER A 10 2.18 2.10 17.74
CA SER A 10 0.97 2.15 18.56
C SER A 10 0.64 0.83 19.23
N HIS A 11 0.98 -0.26 18.55
CA HIS A 11 0.77 -1.62 19.03
C HIS A 11 2.13 -2.25 19.32
N ASN A 12 2.12 -3.47 19.84
CA ASN A 12 3.36 -4.18 20.13
C ASN A 12 3.99 -4.75 18.86
N LYS A 13 5.06 -5.51 19.05
CA LYS A 13 5.80 -6.14 17.93
C LYS A 13 4.92 -7.08 17.09
N GLU A 14 3.81 -7.56 17.65
CA GLU A 14 2.91 -8.47 16.94
C GLU A 14 2.27 -7.82 15.72
N LEU A 15 1.93 -6.54 15.79
CA LEU A 15 1.42 -5.83 14.62
C LEU A 15 2.46 -5.78 13.51
N TYR A 16 3.70 -5.48 13.84
CA TYR A 16 4.80 -5.45 12.86
C TYR A 16 4.97 -6.80 12.19
N ARG A 17 4.93 -7.88 12.97
CA ARG A 17 5.05 -9.25 12.44
C ARG A 17 3.87 -9.59 11.55
N ALA A 18 2.66 -9.24 11.98
CA ALA A 18 1.45 -9.50 11.22
C ALA A 18 1.46 -8.75 9.89
N ILE A 19 1.86 -7.49 9.88
CA ILE A 19 1.98 -6.68 8.67
C ILE A 19 3.02 -7.30 7.73
N GLY A 20 4.19 -7.65 8.25
CA GLY A 20 5.25 -8.26 7.45
C GLY A 20 4.83 -9.56 6.81
N SER A 21 4.22 -10.45 7.58
CA SER A 21 3.72 -11.73 7.09
C SER A 21 2.63 -11.53 6.04
N ALA A 22 1.68 -10.64 6.31
CA ALA A 22 0.58 -10.37 5.39
C ALA A 22 1.09 -9.75 4.08
N ALA A 23 2.04 -8.82 4.14
CA ALA A 23 2.59 -8.19 2.94
C ALA A 23 3.27 -9.22 2.04
N LEU A 24 4.03 -10.15 2.63
CA LEU A 24 4.68 -11.22 1.87
C LEU A 24 3.64 -12.13 1.23
N ASP A 25 2.63 -12.53 1.97
CA ASP A 25 1.56 -13.40 1.45
C ASP A 25 0.78 -12.71 0.33
N TYR A 26 0.36 -11.47 0.54
CA TYR A 26 -0.35 -10.71 -0.48
C TYR A 26 0.47 -10.55 -1.75
N SER A 27 1.76 -10.25 -1.62
CA SER A 27 2.61 -10.07 -2.79
C SER A 27 2.70 -11.34 -3.62
N GLU A 28 2.84 -12.50 -2.97
CA GLU A 28 2.89 -13.78 -3.67
C GLU A 28 1.55 -14.14 -4.31
N ILE A 29 0.44 -13.88 -3.63
CA ILE A 29 -0.89 -14.15 -4.16
C ILE A 29 -1.19 -13.26 -5.37
N LEU A 30 -0.88 -11.97 -5.27
CA LEU A 30 -1.23 -10.99 -6.29
C LEU A 30 -0.27 -10.97 -7.48
N LEU A 31 1.00 -11.22 -7.26
CA LEU A 31 2.05 -11.10 -8.28
C LEU A 31 2.69 -12.42 -8.68
N GLY A 32 2.58 -13.44 -7.85
CA GLY A 32 3.34 -14.67 -7.99
C GLY A 32 4.72 -14.56 -7.35
N LYS A 33 5.31 -15.67 -6.99
CA LYS A 33 6.58 -15.70 -6.26
C LYS A 33 7.73 -15.07 -7.04
N ARG A 34 7.77 -15.27 -8.36
CA ARG A 34 8.85 -14.75 -9.19
C ARG A 34 8.87 -13.22 -9.19
N MET A 35 7.72 -12.60 -9.45
CA MET A 35 7.62 -11.14 -9.48
C MET A 35 7.80 -10.56 -8.08
N ALA A 36 7.23 -11.19 -7.07
CA ALA A 36 7.33 -10.72 -5.69
C ALA A 36 8.78 -10.56 -5.23
N LYS A 37 9.68 -11.41 -5.68
CA LYS A 37 11.11 -11.32 -5.33
C LYS A 37 11.77 -10.04 -5.82
N ASN A 38 11.22 -9.42 -6.86
CA ASN A 38 11.79 -8.23 -7.48
C ASN A 38 11.24 -6.92 -6.92
N ILE A 39 10.34 -7.00 -5.95
CA ILE A 39 9.67 -5.83 -5.37
C ILE A 39 10.37 -5.40 -4.09
N SER A 40 10.55 -4.09 -3.93
CA SER A 40 10.98 -3.47 -2.70
C SER A 40 9.82 -2.64 -2.15
N LEU A 41 9.47 -2.86 -0.89
CA LEU A 41 8.32 -2.21 -0.27
C LEU A 41 8.70 -1.64 1.09
N ASP A 42 8.46 -0.35 1.25
CA ASP A 42 8.51 0.33 2.54
C ASP A 42 7.08 0.49 3.06
N ILE A 43 6.83 0.03 4.26
CA ILE A 43 5.55 0.25 4.92
C ILE A 43 5.77 1.21 6.07
N LYS A 44 5.09 2.35 6.01
CA LYS A 44 5.18 3.38 7.02
C LYS A 44 3.89 3.41 7.85
N LEU A 45 4.02 3.27 9.15
CA LEU A 45 2.90 3.34 10.07
C LEU A 45 2.81 4.73 10.65
N THR A 46 1.63 5.34 10.58
CA THR A 46 1.43 6.72 10.97
C THR A 46 0.25 6.81 11.95
N ASN A 47 0.41 7.60 12.98
CA ASN A 47 -0.68 7.88 13.93
C ASN A 47 -1.58 8.96 13.34
N ASN A 48 -2.89 8.72 13.35
CA ASN A 48 -3.90 9.66 12.86
C ASN A 48 -3.74 10.04 11.38
N LEU A 49 -3.36 9.09 10.54
CA LEU A 49 -3.23 9.33 9.10
C LEU A 49 -4.57 9.75 8.50
N LYS A 50 -5.65 9.09 8.88
CA LYS A 50 -7.00 9.41 8.39
C LYS A 50 -7.37 10.86 8.66
N LYS A 51 -7.01 11.38 9.82
CA LYS A 51 -7.28 12.76 10.18
C LYS A 51 -6.45 13.73 9.36
N LYS A 52 -5.18 13.39 9.08
CA LYS A 52 -4.24 14.25 8.37
C LYS A 52 -4.46 14.22 6.85
N GLU A 53 -4.63 13.02 6.30
CA GLU A 53 -4.65 12.80 4.85
C GLU A 53 -6.01 12.35 4.32
N LYS A 54 -6.98 12.16 5.22
CA LYS A 54 -8.35 11.73 4.90
C LYS A 54 -8.40 10.35 4.23
N ALA A 55 -7.40 9.53 4.49
CA ALA A 55 -7.34 8.16 4.01
C ALA A 55 -6.70 7.28 5.09
N TYR A 56 -7.15 6.02 5.18
CA TYR A 56 -6.56 5.05 6.11
C TYR A 56 -5.22 4.52 5.61
N GLY A 57 -4.94 4.68 4.34
CA GLY A 57 -3.70 4.26 3.74
C GLY A 57 -3.60 4.71 2.30
N TYR A 58 -2.41 4.61 1.74
CA TYR A 58 -2.17 4.81 0.32
C TYR A 58 -0.87 4.14 -0.10
N CYS A 59 -0.76 3.91 -1.41
CA CYS A 59 0.39 3.28 -2.03
C CYS A 59 0.92 4.19 -3.12
N HIS A 60 2.23 4.41 -3.17
CA HIS A 60 2.83 5.18 -4.24
C HIS A 60 4.16 4.57 -4.69
N ILE A 61 4.55 4.93 -5.90
CA ILE A 61 5.79 4.49 -6.52
C ILE A 61 6.93 5.37 -6.02
N ILE A 62 8.03 4.74 -5.62
CA ILE A 62 9.21 5.47 -5.17
C ILE A 62 10.27 5.59 -6.27
N ASP A 63 10.44 4.53 -7.09
CA ASP A 63 11.50 4.51 -8.09
C ASP A 63 11.16 5.38 -9.31
N ASP A 64 12.19 5.65 -10.12
CA ASP A 64 12.05 6.52 -11.28
C ASP A 64 11.48 5.81 -12.51
N ASN A 65 11.38 4.49 -12.48
CA ASN A 65 10.93 3.73 -13.63
C ASN A 65 9.42 3.52 -13.59
N LEU A 66 8.68 4.50 -14.08
CA LEU A 66 7.22 4.49 -14.01
C LEU A 66 6.57 3.50 -14.99
N ASN A 67 7.32 3.01 -15.98
CA ASN A 67 6.83 1.98 -16.90
C ASN A 67 6.92 0.59 -16.29
N LYS A 68 7.93 0.35 -15.47
CA LYS A 68 8.15 -0.94 -14.79
C LYS A 68 8.54 -0.69 -13.33
N PRO A 69 7.63 -0.11 -12.53
CA PRO A 69 7.97 0.22 -11.14
C PRO A 69 8.19 -1.04 -10.31
N ARG A 70 9.19 -0.98 -9.43
CA ARG A 70 9.56 -2.11 -8.55
C ARG A 70 9.76 -1.68 -7.10
N GLU A 71 9.75 -0.37 -6.82
CA GLU A 71 9.94 0.16 -5.47
C GLU A 71 8.73 0.99 -5.08
N PHE A 72 8.15 0.66 -3.94
CA PHE A 72 6.88 1.25 -3.50
C PHE A 72 6.93 1.62 -2.02
N CYS A 73 6.08 2.56 -1.65
CA CYS A 73 5.79 2.87 -0.26
C CYS A 73 4.30 2.74 -0.02
N ILE A 74 3.95 2.06 1.06
CA ILE A 74 2.58 2.02 1.56
C ILE A 74 2.58 2.70 2.91
N GLU A 75 1.69 3.66 3.10
CA GLU A 75 1.49 4.28 4.40
C GLU A 75 0.13 3.86 4.95
N LEU A 76 0.08 3.51 6.23
CA LEU A 76 -1.14 3.03 6.88
C LEU A 76 -1.39 3.79 8.17
N ASP A 77 -2.66 4.03 8.48
CA ASP A 77 -3.05 4.55 9.79
C ASP A 77 -2.96 3.42 10.81
N ALA A 78 -2.03 3.54 11.74
CA ALA A 78 -1.80 2.53 12.78
C ALA A 78 -2.19 3.04 14.15
N SER A 79 -3.17 3.95 14.23
CA SER A 79 -3.66 4.47 15.52
C SER A 79 -4.19 3.36 16.39
N MET A 80 -4.02 3.52 17.69
CA MET A 80 -4.43 2.52 18.70
C MET A 80 -5.91 2.18 18.64
N LYS A 81 -6.74 3.11 18.18
CA LYS A 81 -8.20 2.89 18.10
C LYS A 81 -8.61 1.86 17.05
N TYR A 82 -7.71 1.48 16.15
CA TYR A 82 -8.02 0.49 15.12
C TYR A 82 -7.47 -0.88 15.49
N SER A 83 -8.22 -1.93 15.16
CA SER A 83 -7.79 -3.30 15.40
C SER A 83 -6.75 -3.73 14.39
N PHE A 84 -6.02 -4.81 14.72
CA PHE A 84 -5.09 -5.44 13.77
C PHE A 84 -5.80 -5.81 12.48
N ASP A 85 -7.00 -6.39 12.58
CA ASP A 85 -7.76 -6.83 11.41
C ASP A 85 -8.08 -5.67 10.48
N GLN A 86 -8.47 -4.53 11.03
CA GLN A 86 -8.73 -3.33 10.24
C GLN A 86 -7.47 -2.87 9.50
N ILE A 87 -6.36 -2.80 10.21
CA ILE A 87 -5.08 -2.37 9.62
C ILE A 87 -4.65 -3.34 8.53
N LEU A 88 -4.79 -4.65 8.75
CA LEU A 88 -4.43 -5.67 7.76
C LEU A 88 -5.35 -5.61 6.53
N ILE A 89 -6.63 -5.30 6.70
CA ILE A 89 -7.54 -5.09 5.58
C ILE A 89 -7.06 -3.91 4.73
N TRP A 90 -6.72 -2.79 5.36
CA TRP A 90 -6.21 -1.63 4.64
C TRP A 90 -4.89 -1.95 3.92
N LEU A 91 -4.01 -2.72 4.55
CA LEU A 91 -2.80 -3.19 3.88
C LEU A 91 -3.15 -3.98 2.61
N GLY A 92 -4.10 -4.90 2.69
CA GLY A 92 -4.53 -5.68 1.55
C GLY A 92 -5.01 -4.81 0.38
N HIS A 93 -5.74 -3.75 0.69
CA HIS A 93 -6.20 -2.82 -0.33
C HIS A 93 -5.06 -2.08 -1.01
N GLU A 94 -4.09 -1.62 -0.22
CA GLU A 94 -2.92 -0.95 -0.79
C GLU A 94 -2.04 -1.91 -1.59
N MET A 95 -1.98 -3.17 -1.19
CA MET A 95 -1.28 -4.20 -1.97
C MET A 95 -1.93 -4.45 -3.33
N VAL A 96 -3.25 -4.32 -3.41
CA VAL A 96 -3.95 -4.40 -4.71
C VAL A 96 -3.51 -3.24 -5.62
N HIS A 97 -3.37 -2.03 -5.09
CA HIS A 97 -2.86 -0.89 -5.87
C HIS A 97 -1.41 -1.12 -6.30
N LEU A 98 -0.58 -1.67 -5.41
CA LEU A 98 0.79 -2.05 -5.75
C LEU A 98 0.79 -3.01 -6.95
N LYS A 99 -0.04 -4.04 -6.88
CA LYS A 99 -0.18 -5.01 -7.98
C LYS A 99 -0.61 -4.31 -9.27
N GLN A 100 -1.55 -3.37 -9.19
CA GLN A 100 -2.01 -2.63 -10.36
C GLN A 100 -0.90 -1.78 -10.97
N PHE A 101 -0.06 -1.15 -10.16
CA PHE A 101 1.10 -0.42 -10.65
C PHE A 101 2.11 -1.35 -11.33
N VAL A 102 2.42 -2.49 -10.71
CA VAL A 102 3.38 -3.46 -11.27
C VAL A 102 2.90 -4.00 -12.61
N ARG A 103 1.61 -4.24 -12.73
CA ARG A 103 0.99 -4.79 -13.94
C ARG A 103 0.66 -3.75 -15.01
N GLY A 104 0.90 -2.46 -14.71
CA GLY A 104 0.56 -1.39 -15.64
C GLY A 104 -0.94 -1.09 -15.73
N GLU A 105 -1.72 -1.53 -14.75
CA GLU A 105 -3.16 -1.30 -14.69
C GLU A 105 -3.49 0.09 -14.15
N LEU A 106 -2.55 0.68 -13.36
CA LEU A 106 -2.63 2.04 -12.86
C LEU A 106 -1.32 2.75 -13.13
N PHE A 107 -1.40 4.07 -13.38
CA PHE A 107 -0.23 4.94 -13.44
C PHE A 107 -0.13 5.72 -12.15
N ASP A 108 1.10 6.14 -11.80
CA ASP A 108 1.30 7.04 -10.69
C ASP A 108 0.51 8.32 -10.92
N TYR A 109 -0.23 8.74 -9.93
CA TYR A 109 -1.13 9.88 -10.03
C TYR A 109 -0.42 11.15 -10.46
N GLU A 110 0.71 11.46 -9.85
CA GLU A 110 1.43 12.70 -10.15
C GLU A 110 1.98 12.72 -11.57
N PHE A 111 2.42 11.56 -12.05
CA PHE A 111 2.96 11.43 -13.38
C PHE A 111 1.88 11.45 -14.44
N GLY A 112 0.80 10.71 -14.24
CA GLY A 112 -0.26 10.54 -15.22
C GLY A 112 -1.38 11.54 -15.13
N LYS A 113 -1.25 12.59 -14.34
CA LYS A 113 -2.37 13.44 -13.98
C LYS A 113 -3.11 14.10 -15.12
N SER A 114 -2.42 14.46 -16.21
CA SER A 114 -3.08 15.15 -17.32
C SER A 114 -4.07 14.27 -18.07
N GLN A 115 -3.81 12.97 -18.12
CA GLN A 115 -4.64 12.02 -18.86
C GLN A 115 -5.42 11.08 -17.95
N TRP A 116 -4.85 10.75 -16.82
CA TRP A 116 -5.32 9.67 -15.97
C TRP A 116 -5.86 10.14 -14.63
N LYS A 117 -5.79 11.43 -14.36
CA LYS A 117 -6.14 12.00 -13.07
C LYS A 117 -7.49 11.52 -12.53
N SER A 118 -8.56 11.73 -13.28
CA SER A 118 -9.91 11.34 -12.84
C SER A 118 -10.02 9.84 -12.69
N ARG A 119 -9.42 9.10 -13.59
CA ARG A 119 -9.50 7.66 -13.61
C ARG A 119 -8.76 7.03 -12.43
N VAL A 120 -7.53 7.46 -12.19
CA VAL A 120 -6.73 6.99 -11.06
C VAL A 120 -7.42 7.37 -9.76
N TYR A 121 -7.86 8.60 -9.65
CA TYR A 121 -8.56 9.09 -8.46
C TYR A 121 -9.82 8.28 -8.19
N ASN A 122 -10.64 8.05 -9.19
CA ASN A 122 -11.88 7.29 -9.03
C ASN A 122 -11.63 5.84 -8.62
N VAL A 123 -10.63 5.19 -9.22
CA VAL A 123 -10.26 3.82 -8.86
C VAL A 123 -9.78 3.75 -7.42
N ALA A 124 -8.90 4.65 -7.02
CA ALA A 124 -8.39 4.70 -5.66
C ALA A 124 -9.51 4.98 -4.66
N ARG A 125 -10.41 5.90 -4.99
CA ARG A 125 -11.56 6.23 -4.16
C ARG A 125 -12.49 5.04 -3.97
N ILE A 126 -12.81 4.33 -5.04
CA ILE A 126 -13.64 3.14 -4.97
C ILE A 126 -12.98 2.09 -4.08
N ALA A 127 -11.68 1.88 -4.25
CA ALA A 127 -10.95 0.92 -3.46
C ALA A 127 -11.00 1.24 -1.96
N HIS A 128 -10.99 2.52 -1.60
CA HIS A 128 -11.07 2.95 -0.20
C HIS A 128 -12.49 3.00 0.34
N ASP A 129 -13.45 3.43 -0.49
CA ASP A 129 -14.84 3.63 -0.05
C ASP A 129 -15.63 2.34 0.02
N ASP A 130 -15.38 1.40 -0.88
CA ASP A 130 -16.13 0.15 -0.97
C ASP A 130 -15.57 -0.95 -0.08
N GLN A 131 -14.60 -0.63 0.72
CA GLN A 131 -14.01 -1.62 1.59
C GLN A 131 -14.84 -1.89 2.80
N PRO A 132 -14.96 -3.17 3.17
CA PRO A 132 -15.65 -3.52 4.40
C PRO A 132 -14.99 -2.96 5.64
#